data_d03edf382b5510a7c7825c8c426ab0c5
#
_entry.id   d03edf382b5510a7c7825c8c426ab0c5
#
_cell.length_a   1.000
_cell.length_b   1.000
_cell.length_c   1.000
_cell.angle_alpha   90.00
_cell.angle_beta   90.00
_cell.angle_gamma   90.00
#
_symmetry.space_group_name_H-M   'P 1'
#
loop_
_entity.id
_entity.type
_entity.pdbx_description
1 polymer ?
#
loop_
_entity_poly.entity_id
_entity_poly.type
_entity_poly.pdbx_seq_one_letter_code
_entity_poly.pdbx_strand_id
1 'polypeptide(L)'
;MNIVHKLLFTLIITSIQVNAQNINVNNIEIIRDNFGVPHIYTKTDKELGYGLAWVHSEDDFKTIQEAYLAGNSLLSKHIGLRGAPIDFLSQLIRSDEIIDSLYSTIDKRFLEVVDGYAQGINRYAELNSSEVLVPKLFPITVKKMLKYSFLQLFVSSEGDRAVRAIFENDFESLTFQRRNELGSNLFSFSTNR
;
A
#
# COMPACT_ATOMS: atom_id res chain seq x y z
N MET A 1 -55.92 -2.18 -7.35
CA MET A 1 -54.63 -1.97 -6.67
C MET A 1 -53.93 -0.84 -7.39
N ASN A 2 -53.94 0.32 -6.77
CA ASN A 2 -53.87 1.62 -7.42
C ASN A 2 -52.47 1.99 -7.91
N ILE A 3 -52.43 2.57 -9.11
CA ILE A 3 -51.28 3.15 -9.83
C ILE A 3 -50.45 4.11 -8.93
N VAL A 4 -51.03 4.70 -7.90
CA VAL A 4 -50.40 5.61 -6.93
C VAL A 4 -49.31 4.91 -6.09
N HIS A 5 -49.44 3.61 -5.81
CA HIS A 5 -48.46 2.87 -5.02
C HIS A 5 -47.20 2.45 -5.84
N LYS A 6 -47.29 2.48 -7.16
CA LYS A 6 -46.11 2.21 -8.03
C LYS A 6 -45.26 3.46 -8.26
N LEU A 7 -45.82 4.64 -8.12
CA LEU A 7 -45.09 5.91 -8.28
C LEU A 7 -44.31 6.32 -7.02
N LEU A 8 -44.65 5.80 -5.83
CA LEU A 8 -43.96 6.14 -4.60
C LEU A 8 -42.67 5.27 -4.37
N PHE A 9 -42.54 4.17 -5.10
CA PHE A 9 -41.35 3.28 -4.95
C PHE A 9 -40.22 3.65 -5.89
N THR A 10 -40.42 4.58 -6.80
CA THR A 10 -39.40 4.97 -7.81
C THR A 10 -38.63 6.24 -7.40
N LEU A 11 -38.93 6.84 -6.25
CA LEU A 11 -38.37 8.15 -5.89
C LEU A 11 -37.41 8.12 -4.67
N ILE A 12 -36.88 6.97 -4.27
CA ILE A 12 -35.88 6.88 -3.19
C ILE A 12 -34.65 6.08 -3.66
N ILE A 13 -34.21 6.35 -4.89
CA ILE A 13 -32.81 6.18 -5.23
C ILE A 13 -32.19 7.58 -5.24
N THR A 14 -32.13 8.20 -4.07
CA THR A 14 -31.16 9.26 -3.86
C THR A 14 -29.81 8.59 -3.97
N SER A 15 -29.21 8.73 -5.14
CA SER A 15 -27.81 8.46 -5.36
C SER A 15 -27.03 9.16 -4.24
N ILE A 16 -26.53 8.38 -3.27
CA ILE A 16 -25.42 8.79 -2.46
C ILE A 16 -24.28 8.91 -3.46
N GLN A 17 -24.11 10.09 -4.02
CA GLN A 17 -22.88 10.44 -4.70
C GLN A 17 -21.84 10.50 -3.59
N VAL A 18 -21.15 9.39 -3.37
CA VAL A 18 -19.85 9.43 -2.75
C VAL A 18 -19.04 10.35 -3.65
N ASN A 19 -18.80 11.57 -3.19
CA ASN A 19 -17.82 12.46 -3.79
C ASN A 19 -16.45 11.79 -3.60
N ALA A 20 -16.13 10.84 -4.48
CA ALA A 20 -14.75 10.49 -4.72
C ALA A 20 -14.13 11.79 -5.25
N GLN A 21 -13.33 12.47 -4.43
CA GLN A 21 -12.59 13.65 -4.89
C GLN A 21 -11.74 13.19 -6.07
N ASN A 22 -12.14 13.58 -7.27
CA ASN A 22 -11.37 13.29 -8.46
C ASN A 22 -10.04 14.03 -8.36
N ILE A 23 -8.95 13.30 -8.54
CA ILE A 23 -7.62 13.89 -8.60
C ILE A 23 -7.55 14.82 -9.79
N ASN A 24 -7.24 16.07 -9.53
CA ASN A 24 -6.95 17.04 -10.59
C ASN A 24 -5.45 17.13 -10.80
N VAL A 25 -4.95 16.42 -11.80
CA VAL A 25 -3.51 16.38 -12.11
C VAL A 25 -2.90 17.78 -12.40
N ASN A 26 -3.71 18.76 -12.80
CA ASN A 26 -3.25 20.14 -13.00
C ASN A 26 -2.93 20.88 -11.69
N ASN A 27 -3.31 20.32 -10.54
CA ASN A 27 -2.95 20.85 -9.22
C ASN A 27 -1.64 20.24 -8.70
N ILE A 28 -1.05 19.29 -9.42
CA ILE A 28 0.14 18.56 -8.99
C ILE A 28 1.32 19.12 -9.77
N GLU A 29 2.25 19.75 -9.07
CA GLU A 29 3.52 20.21 -9.62
C GLU A 29 4.65 19.42 -9.00
N ILE A 30 5.51 18.84 -9.84
CA ILE A 30 6.68 18.05 -9.41
C ILE A 30 7.91 18.72 -10.01
N ILE A 31 8.81 19.20 -9.16
CA ILE A 31 10.06 19.84 -9.54
C ILE A 31 11.21 19.00 -8.97
N ARG A 32 12.11 18.53 -9.82
CA ARG A 32 13.34 17.88 -9.37
C ARG A 32 14.46 18.92 -9.29
N ASP A 33 15.12 18.97 -8.15
CA ASP A 33 16.28 19.86 -7.95
C ASP A 33 17.54 19.34 -8.67
N ASN A 34 18.65 20.06 -8.53
CA ASN A 34 19.93 19.69 -9.14
C ASN A 34 20.52 18.37 -8.65
N PHE A 35 19.99 17.81 -7.55
CA PHE A 35 20.39 16.52 -6.98
C PHE A 35 19.41 15.40 -7.37
N GLY A 36 18.36 15.73 -8.14
CA GLY A 36 17.31 14.79 -8.55
C GLY A 36 16.24 14.58 -7.48
N VAL A 37 16.27 15.32 -6.35
CA VAL A 37 15.26 15.20 -5.30
C VAL A 37 13.95 15.81 -5.76
N PRO A 38 12.82 15.06 -5.76
CA PRO A 38 11.54 15.60 -6.18
C PRO A 38 10.89 16.44 -5.07
N HIS A 39 10.43 17.62 -5.44
CA HIS A 39 9.60 18.52 -4.63
C HIS A 39 8.19 18.48 -5.19
N ILE A 40 7.22 18.11 -4.36
CA ILE A 40 5.83 17.89 -4.79
C ILE A 40 4.94 18.95 -4.16
N TYR A 41 4.25 19.73 -4.99
CA TYR A 41 3.30 20.76 -4.59
C TYR A 41 1.90 20.35 -5.03
N THR A 42 0.95 20.34 -4.08
CA THR A 42 -0.44 19.92 -4.32
C THR A 42 -1.40 20.75 -3.49
N LYS A 43 -2.71 20.65 -3.77
CA LYS A 43 -3.76 21.33 -3.03
C LYS A 43 -4.48 20.43 -2.03
N THR A 44 -4.43 19.10 -2.23
CA THR A 44 -5.11 18.13 -1.39
C THR A 44 -4.18 16.97 -1.01
N ASP A 45 -4.50 16.30 0.10
CA ASP A 45 -3.76 15.12 0.56
C ASP A 45 -3.82 13.97 -0.47
N LYS A 46 -4.95 13.84 -1.17
CA LYS A 46 -5.12 12.84 -2.22
C LYS A 46 -4.21 13.09 -3.42
N GLU A 47 -4.10 14.36 -3.85
CA GLU A 47 -3.18 14.78 -4.91
C GLU A 47 -1.72 14.57 -4.49
N LEU A 48 -1.40 14.81 -3.20
CA LEU A 48 -0.08 14.51 -2.65
C LEU A 48 0.25 13.02 -2.77
N GLY A 49 -0.66 12.14 -2.37
CA GLY A 49 -0.51 10.70 -2.54
C GLY A 49 -0.24 10.31 -3.99
N TYR A 50 -1.00 10.88 -4.93
CA TYR A 50 -0.83 10.62 -6.35
C TYR A 50 0.55 11.08 -6.88
N GLY A 51 0.96 12.31 -6.57
CA GLY A 51 2.27 12.83 -6.97
C GLY A 51 3.43 12.04 -6.40
N LEU A 52 3.31 11.61 -5.12
CA LEU A 52 4.30 10.75 -4.47
C LEU A 52 4.42 9.39 -5.16
N ALA A 53 3.29 8.77 -5.50
CA ALA A 53 3.28 7.51 -6.24
C ALA A 53 3.95 7.63 -7.61
N TRP A 54 3.71 8.76 -8.28
CA TRP A 54 4.29 9.04 -9.58
C TRP A 54 5.82 9.09 -9.50
N VAL A 55 6.40 9.92 -8.62
CA VAL A 55 7.86 10.04 -8.50
C VAL A 55 8.52 8.75 -8.01
N HIS A 56 7.89 8.02 -7.10
CA HIS A 56 8.39 6.72 -6.66
C HIS A 56 8.40 5.70 -7.81
N SER A 57 7.36 5.73 -8.66
CA SER A 57 7.29 4.83 -9.82
C SER A 57 8.31 5.19 -10.90
N GLU A 58 8.57 6.49 -11.12
CA GLU A 58 9.67 6.91 -12.01
C GLU A 58 11.04 6.44 -11.50
N ASP A 59 11.24 6.47 -10.19
CA ASP A 59 12.54 6.14 -9.59
C ASP A 59 12.76 4.61 -9.49
N ASP A 60 11.74 3.83 -9.07
CA ASP A 60 11.87 2.37 -8.94
C ASP A 60 10.51 1.64 -8.91
N PHE A 61 9.85 1.58 -10.05
CA PHE A 61 8.55 0.90 -10.19
C PHE A 61 8.63 -0.60 -9.91
N LYS A 62 9.78 -1.21 -10.19
CA LYS A 62 9.99 -2.63 -9.94
C LYS A 62 9.89 -2.98 -8.45
N THR A 63 10.66 -2.29 -7.60
CA THR A 63 10.66 -2.55 -6.15
C THR A 63 9.29 -2.28 -5.52
N ILE A 64 8.56 -1.25 -6.00
CA ILE A 64 7.19 -0.98 -5.55
C ILE A 64 6.27 -2.17 -5.85
N GLN A 65 6.34 -2.72 -7.07
CA GLN A 65 5.53 -3.88 -7.43
C GLN A 65 5.90 -5.11 -6.60
N GLU A 66 7.20 -5.41 -6.42
CA GLU A 66 7.67 -6.54 -5.61
C GLU A 66 7.16 -6.44 -4.16
N ALA A 67 7.16 -5.25 -3.58
CA ALA A 67 6.61 -4.99 -2.25
C ALA A 67 5.11 -5.35 -2.17
N TYR A 68 4.31 -4.87 -3.11
CA TYR A 68 2.87 -5.17 -3.12
C TYR A 68 2.57 -6.61 -3.54
N LEU A 69 3.39 -7.23 -4.38
CA LEU A 69 3.30 -8.67 -4.66
C LEU A 69 3.51 -9.48 -3.38
N ALA A 70 4.51 -9.14 -2.56
CA ALA A 70 4.78 -9.78 -1.28
C ALA A 70 3.58 -9.68 -0.33
N GLY A 71 3.06 -8.47 -0.11
CA GLY A 71 1.92 -8.24 0.79
C GLY A 71 0.61 -8.89 0.33
N ASN A 72 0.50 -9.23 -0.96
CA ASN A 72 -0.70 -9.81 -1.55
C ASN A 72 -0.54 -11.29 -1.95
N SER A 73 0.49 -11.98 -1.44
CA SER A 73 0.76 -13.40 -1.70
C SER A 73 0.86 -13.73 -3.21
N LEU A 74 1.53 -12.87 -3.95
CA LEU A 74 1.73 -12.97 -5.39
C LEU A 74 3.20 -12.95 -5.80
N LEU A 75 4.13 -12.87 -4.84
CA LEU A 75 5.57 -12.72 -5.12
C LEU A 75 6.12 -13.92 -5.88
N SER A 76 5.65 -15.13 -5.57
CA SER A 76 6.03 -16.35 -6.29
C SER A 76 5.65 -16.35 -7.77
N LYS A 77 4.66 -15.55 -8.18
CA LYS A 77 4.33 -15.37 -9.61
C LYS A 77 5.40 -14.61 -10.38
N HIS A 78 6.21 -13.82 -9.68
CA HIS A 78 7.31 -13.06 -10.26
C HIS A 78 8.65 -13.78 -10.14
N ILE A 79 9.02 -14.23 -8.93
CA ILE A 79 10.36 -14.80 -8.65
C ILE A 79 10.36 -16.31 -8.42
N GLY A 80 9.23 -16.99 -8.71
CA GLY A 80 9.10 -18.44 -8.58
C GLY A 80 9.16 -18.90 -7.14
N LEU A 81 9.73 -20.10 -6.92
CA LEU A 81 9.74 -20.77 -5.60
C LEU A 81 10.37 -19.92 -4.48
N ARG A 82 11.31 -19.03 -4.81
CA ARG A 82 11.91 -18.13 -3.82
C ARG A 82 10.91 -17.17 -3.16
N GLY A 83 9.83 -16.83 -3.86
CA GLY A 83 8.76 -15.99 -3.33
C GLY A 83 7.76 -16.73 -2.43
N ALA A 84 7.70 -18.07 -2.52
CA ALA A 84 6.70 -18.86 -1.84
C ALA A 84 6.70 -18.71 -0.30
N PRO A 85 7.83 -18.65 0.41
CA PRO A 85 7.84 -18.42 1.85
C PRO A 85 7.18 -17.10 2.26
N ILE A 86 7.40 -16.03 1.49
CA ILE A 86 6.80 -14.72 1.76
C ILE A 86 5.29 -14.75 1.46
N ASP A 87 4.88 -15.37 0.36
CA ASP A 87 3.47 -15.55 0.04
C ASP A 87 2.75 -16.36 1.13
N PHE A 88 3.40 -17.41 1.63
CA PHE A 88 2.87 -18.20 2.76
C PHE A 88 2.76 -17.37 4.03
N LEU A 89 3.81 -16.61 4.38
CA LEU A 89 3.79 -15.73 5.56
C LEU A 89 2.66 -14.71 5.48
N SER A 90 2.48 -14.05 4.32
CA SER A 90 1.40 -13.09 4.10
C SER A 90 0.01 -13.67 4.32
N GLN A 91 -0.19 -14.96 4.00
CA GLN A 91 -1.44 -15.67 4.27
C GLN A 91 -1.56 -16.09 5.75
N LEU A 92 -0.46 -16.58 6.34
CA LEU A 92 -0.42 -17.06 7.71
C LEU A 92 -0.82 -15.96 8.72
N ILE A 93 -0.37 -14.73 8.50
CA ILE A 93 -0.70 -13.58 9.36
C ILE A 93 -2.13 -13.06 9.15
N ARG A 94 -2.93 -13.67 8.26
CA ARG A 94 -4.35 -13.37 8.01
C ARG A 94 -4.60 -11.88 7.75
N SER A 95 -3.75 -11.27 6.93
CA SER A 95 -3.78 -9.83 6.68
C SER A 95 -5.12 -9.34 6.11
N ASP A 96 -5.83 -10.17 5.33
CA ASP A 96 -7.15 -9.83 4.78
C ASP A 96 -8.18 -9.56 5.89
N GLU A 97 -8.31 -10.49 6.82
CA GLU A 97 -9.32 -10.40 7.90
C GLU A 97 -8.97 -9.28 8.88
N ILE A 98 -7.68 -9.11 9.18
CA ILE A 98 -7.22 -8.03 10.06
C ILE A 98 -7.51 -6.67 9.44
N ILE A 99 -7.13 -6.47 8.18
CA ILE A 99 -7.38 -5.21 7.48
C ILE A 99 -8.88 -4.94 7.36
N ASP A 100 -9.69 -5.95 7.03
CA ASP A 100 -11.14 -5.78 6.94
C ASP A 100 -11.76 -5.38 8.27
N SER A 101 -11.31 -5.97 9.39
CA SER A 101 -11.82 -5.66 10.73
C SER A 101 -11.45 -4.27 11.21
N LEU A 102 -10.27 -3.77 10.84
CA LEU A 102 -9.74 -2.48 11.30
C LEU A 102 -9.97 -1.33 10.32
N TYR A 103 -10.41 -1.62 9.10
CA TYR A 103 -10.48 -0.61 8.03
C TYR A 103 -11.29 0.63 8.42
N SER A 104 -12.40 0.45 9.14
CA SER A 104 -13.27 1.54 9.58
C SER A 104 -12.67 2.41 10.69
N THR A 105 -11.61 1.95 11.35
CA THR A 105 -10.92 2.69 12.43
C THR A 105 -9.76 3.52 11.92
N ILE A 106 -9.35 3.32 10.66
CA ILE A 106 -8.24 4.06 10.06
C ILE A 106 -8.67 5.50 9.79
N ASP A 107 -7.77 6.43 10.09
CA ASP A 107 -8.00 7.85 9.84
C ASP A 107 -8.33 8.13 8.37
N LYS A 108 -9.39 8.90 8.14
CA LYS A 108 -9.90 9.17 6.78
C LYS A 108 -8.91 9.97 5.94
N ARG A 109 -8.20 10.92 6.54
CA ARG A 109 -7.22 11.74 5.85
C ARG A 109 -6.04 10.88 5.39
N PHE A 110 -5.60 9.95 6.24
CA PHE A 110 -4.60 8.96 5.84
C PHE A 110 -5.09 8.10 4.67
N LEU A 111 -6.33 7.62 4.72
CA LEU A 111 -6.91 6.84 3.61
C LEU A 111 -7.00 7.65 2.31
N GLU A 112 -7.21 8.96 2.35
CA GLU A 112 -7.18 9.82 1.16
C GLU A 112 -5.80 9.87 0.53
N VAL A 113 -4.72 9.99 1.32
CA VAL A 113 -3.34 9.92 0.83
C VAL A 113 -3.06 8.57 0.17
N VAL A 114 -3.43 7.48 0.86
CA VAL A 114 -3.20 6.11 0.36
C VAL A 114 -4.00 5.83 -0.91
N ASP A 115 -5.24 6.32 -0.99
CA ASP A 115 -6.05 6.18 -2.20
C ASP A 115 -5.47 6.98 -3.38
N GLY A 116 -5.00 8.19 -3.13
CA GLY A 116 -4.26 8.97 -4.12
C GLY A 116 -3.03 8.23 -4.63
N TYR A 117 -2.26 7.66 -3.72
CA TYR A 117 -1.07 6.87 -4.05
C TYR A 117 -1.43 5.63 -4.89
N ALA A 118 -2.48 4.89 -4.53
CA ALA A 118 -2.95 3.76 -5.32
C ALA A 118 -3.35 4.17 -6.75
N GLN A 119 -4.04 5.31 -6.90
CA GLN A 119 -4.42 5.83 -8.22
C GLN A 119 -3.19 6.25 -9.04
N GLY A 120 -2.18 6.87 -8.43
CA GLY A 120 -0.93 7.27 -9.10
C GLY A 120 -0.17 6.06 -9.63
N ILE A 121 0.01 5.01 -8.82
CA ILE A 121 0.65 3.75 -9.25
C ILE A 121 -0.12 3.10 -10.40
N ASN A 122 -1.45 3.02 -10.28
CA ASN A 122 -2.28 2.41 -11.32
C ASN A 122 -2.15 3.18 -12.64
N ARG A 123 -2.14 4.52 -12.57
CA ARG A 123 -1.96 5.34 -13.76
C ARG A 123 -0.58 5.18 -14.38
N TYR A 124 0.47 5.08 -13.55
CA TYR A 124 1.82 4.80 -14.04
C TYR A 124 1.88 3.44 -14.75
N ALA A 125 1.29 2.40 -14.15
CA ALA A 125 1.21 1.06 -14.73
C ALA A 125 0.46 1.02 -16.08
N GLU A 126 -0.62 1.79 -16.21
CA GLU A 126 -1.37 1.91 -17.47
C GLU A 126 -0.51 2.49 -18.59
N LEU A 127 0.26 3.53 -18.30
CA LEU A 127 1.12 4.21 -19.28
C LEU A 127 2.40 3.44 -19.59
N ASN A 128 2.89 2.63 -18.63
CA ASN A 128 4.13 1.86 -18.71
C ASN A 128 3.85 0.36 -18.60
N SER A 129 2.90 -0.14 -19.37
CA SER A 129 2.42 -1.54 -19.27
C SER A 129 3.51 -2.59 -19.52
N SER A 130 4.57 -2.25 -20.24
CA SER A 130 5.75 -3.11 -20.46
C SER A 130 6.58 -3.33 -19.18
N GLU A 131 6.46 -2.47 -18.19
CA GLU A 131 7.16 -2.58 -16.91
C GLU A 131 6.36 -3.36 -15.86
N VAL A 132 5.11 -3.75 -16.18
CA VAL A 132 4.25 -4.49 -15.24
C VAL A 132 4.75 -5.92 -15.07
N LEU A 133 5.17 -6.28 -13.85
CA LEU A 133 5.73 -7.61 -13.53
C LEU A 133 4.68 -8.70 -13.50
N VAL A 134 3.55 -8.44 -12.84
CA VAL A 134 2.43 -9.38 -12.68
C VAL A 134 1.10 -8.64 -12.86
N PRO A 135 0.43 -8.76 -14.01
CA PRO A 135 -0.82 -8.04 -14.28
C PRO A 135 -1.92 -8.26 -13.24
N LYS A 136 -1.96 -9.45 -12.60
CA LYS A 136 -2.94 -9.77 -11.55
C LYS A 136 -2.84 -8.87 -10.30
N LEU A 137 -1.71 -8.19 -10.09
CA LEU A 137 -1.56 -7.24 -9.00
C LEU A 137 -2.49 -6.02 -9.17
N PHE A 138 -2.66 -5.59 -10.40
CA PHE A 138 -3.42 -4.39 -10.74
C PHE A 138 -4.93 -4.63 -10.94
N PRO A 139 -5.78 -3.67 -10.64
CA PRO A 139 -5.42 -2.42 -10.00
C PRO A 139 -4.96 -2.61 -8.55
N ILE A 140 -3.98 -1.81 -8.13
CA ILE A 140 -3.63 -1.69 -6.72
C ILE A 140 -4.75 -0.90 -6.03
N THR A 141 -5.17 -1.38 -4.86
CA THR A 141 -6.20 -0.75 -4.03
C THR A 141 -5.63 -0.39 -2.67
N VAL A 142 -6.30 0.50 -1.94
CA VAL A 142 -5.94 0.84 -0.55
C VAL A 142 -5.72 -0.42 0.29
N LYS A 143 -6.63 -1.39 0.21
CA LYS A 143 -6.50 -2.66 0.97
C LYS A 143 -5.25 -3.44 0.57
N LYS A 144 -4.92 -3.53 -0.72
CA LYS A 144 -3.69 -4.19 -1.17
C LYS A 144 -2.43 -3.52 -0.62
N MET A 145 -2.44 -2.19 -0.50
CA MET A 145 -1.34 -1.43 0.08
C MET A 145 -1.23 -1.68 1.59
N LEU A 146 -2.35 -1.64 2.31
CA LEU A 146 -2.40 -1.90 3.74
C LEU A 146 -1.92 -3.32 4.11
N LYS A 147 -2.18 -4.31 3.27
CA LYS A 147 -1.65 -5.68 3.47
C LYS A 147 -0.12 -5.70 3.45
N TYR A 148 0.50 -4.99 2.50
CA TYR A 148 1.95 -4.88 2.50
C TYR A 148 2.47 -4.15 3.73
N SER A 149 1.85 -3.03 4.13
CA SER A 149 2.22 -2.31 5.34
C SER A 149 2.11 -3.20 6.58
N PHE A 150 1.07 -4.01 6.66
CA PHE A 150 0.88 -4.96 7.77
C PHE A 150 1.97 -6.04 7.78
N LEU A 151 2.30 -6.64 6.63
CA LEU A 151 3.40 -7.59 6.50
C LEU A 151 4.73 -6.95 6.94
N GLN A 152 5.00 -5.73 6.48
CA GLN A 152 6.22 -4.99 6.83
C GLN A 152 6.30 -4.74 8.35
N LEU A 153 5.21 -4.30 8.96
CA LEU A 153 5.16 -4.10 10.43
C LEU A 153 5.37 -5.41 11.18
N PHE A 154 4.77 -6.50 10.71
CA PHE A 154 4.95 -7.83 11.30
C PHE A 154 6.42 -8.26 11.28
N VAL A 155 7.08 -8.17 10.13
CA VAL A 155 8.49 -8.54 9.97
C VAL A 155 9.39 -7.61 10.78
N SER A 156 9.17 -6.29 10.74
CA SER A 156 9.98 -5.32 11.51
C SER A 156 9.81 -5.43 13.02
N SER A 157 8.72 -6.06 13.48
CA SER A 157 8.45 -6.38 14.89
C SER A 157 8.97 -7.76 15.31
N GLU A 158 9.90 -8.33 14.55
CA GLU A 158 10.46 -9.68 14.77
C GLU A 158 9.42 -10.82 14.68
N GLY A 159 8.29 -10.59 13.99
CA GLY A 159 7.26 -11.61 13.81
C GLY A 159 7.75 -12.83 13.01
N ASP A 160 8.71 -12.64 12.12
CA ASP A 160 9.39 -13.73 11.41
C ASP A 160 10.16 -14.67 12.36
N ARG A 161 10.74 -14.14 13.45
CA ARG A 161 11.35 -15.00 14.51
C ARG A 161 10.31 -15.89 15.18
N ALA A 162 9.16 -15.32 15.52
CA ALA A 162 8.08 -16.11 16.13
C ALA A 162 7.62 -17.25 15.23
N VAL A 163 7.47 -16.96 13.94
CA VAL A 163 7.12 -17.99 12.94
C VAL A 163 8.20 -19.04 12.82
N ARG A 164 9.47 -18.65 12.75
CA ARG A 164 10.61 -19.59 12.70
C ARG A 164 10.65 -20.49 13.93
N ALA A 165 10.55 -19.91 15.13
CA ALA A 165 10.55 -20.67 16.39
C ALA A 165 9.43 -21.72 16.44
N ILE A 166 8.25 -21.41 15.90
CA ILE A 166 7.15 -22.38 15.79
C ILE A 166 7.53 -23.55 14.86
N PHE A 167 8.12 -23.27 13.69
CA PHE A 167 8.50 -24.31 12.74
C PHE A 167 9.68 -25.17 13.21
N GLU A 168 10.62 -24.57 13.94
CA GLU A 168 11.80 -25.24 14.46
C GLU A 168 11.55 -25.87 15.84
N ASN A 169 10.36 -25.66 16.42
CA ASN A 169 10.00 -26.08 17.80
C ASN A 169 11.00 -25.54 18.84
N ASP A 170 11.55 -24.36 18.58
CA ASP A 170 12.54 -23.67 19.42
C ASP A 170 11.88 -22.45 20.11
N PHE A 171 11.05 -22.72 21.11
CA PHE A 171 10.36 -21.67 21.87
C PHE A 171 11.28 -20.92 22.84
N GLU A 172 12.44 -21.46 23.17
CA GLU A 172 13.45 -20.78 24.02
C GLU A 172 14.01 -19.55 23.28
N SER A 173 14.11 -19.61 21.96
CA SER A 173 14.54 -18.47 21.13
C SER A 173 13.56 -17.28 21.18
N LEU A 174 12.31 -17.51 21.64
CA LEU A 174 11.31 -16.45 21.84
C LEU A 174 11.42 -15.74 23.19
N THR A 175 12.30 -16.18 24.10
CA THR A 175 12.56 -15.41 25.31
C THR A 175 13.04 -14.03 24.93
N PHE A 176 12.18 -13.04 25.19
CA PHE A 176 12.45 -11.62 24.93
C PHE A 176 13.63 -11.17 25.80
N GLN A 177 14.83 -11.34 25.31
CA GLN A 177 15.88 -10.41 25.70
C GLN A 177 15.49 -9.08 25.07
N ARG A 178 14.98 -8.17 25.90
CA ARG A 178 14.74 -6.78 25.52
C ARG A 178 16.05 -6.26 24.92
N ARG A 179 16.16 -6.25 23.60
CA ARG A 179 17.26 -5.54 22.95
C ARG A 179 17.06 -4.08 23.28
N ASN A 180 17.90 -3.56 24.15
CA ASN A 180 17.96 -2.12 24.47
C ASN A 180 18.42 -1.27 23.28
N GLU A 181 18.46 -1.84 22.07
CA GLU A 181 19.06 -1.27 20.86
C GLU A 181 18.09 -1.19 19.67
N LEU A 182 16.80 -1.04 19.92
CA LEU A 182 15.88 -0.62 18.87
C LEU A 182 16.08 0.88 18.65
N GLY A 183 17.14 1.23 17.91
CA GLY A 183 17.46 2.60 17.54
C GLY A 183 16.68 3.03 16.30
N SER A 184 16.34 4.31 16.27
CA SER A 184 15.91 4.99 15.07
C SER A 184 17.09 5.15 14.11
N ASN A 185 16.87 5.03 12.80
CA ASN A 185 17.89 5.31 11.81
C ASN A 185 18.22 6.80 11.80
N LEU A 186 19.51 7.14 11.94
CA LEU A 186 20.01 8.49 11.77
C LEU A 186 20.77 8.59 10.45
N PHE A 187 20.33 9.48 9.58
CA PHE A 187 21.05 9.79 8.35
C PHE A 187 21.82 11.10 8.56
N SER A 188 23.14 11.07 8.39
CA SER A 188 23.99 12.25 8.41
C SER A 188 24.52 12.49 7.00
N PHE A 189 24.28 13.69 6.49
CA PHE A 189 24.81 14.13 5.21
C PHE A 189 26.00 15.08 5.45
N SER A 190 27.15 14.76 4.84
CA SER A 190 28.31 15.66 4.87
C SER A 190 28.08 16.83 3.93
N THR A 191 28.43 18.02 4.36
CA THR A 191 28.46 19.22 3.53
C THR A 191 29.62 19.24 2.53
N ASN A 192 30.55 18.30 2.65
CA ASN A 192 31.70 18.17 1.77
C ASN A 192 31.40 17.13 0.66
N ARG A 193 30.84 17.60 -0.43
CA ARG A 193 30.86 16.96 -1.74
C ARG A 193 31.40 17.95 -2.74
#